data_b9756c7b0dc1ddd57a33c4b4ec11e3e3
#
_entry.id   b9756c7b0dc1ddd57a33c4b4ec11e3e3
#
_cell.length_a   1.000
_cell.length_b   1.000
_cell.length_c   1.000
_cell.angle_alpha   90.00
_cell.angle_beta   90.00
_cell.angle_gamma   90.00
#
_symmetry.space_group_name_H-M   'P 1'
#
loop_
_entity.id
_entity.type
_entity.pdbx_description
1 polymer ?
#
loop_
_entity_poly.entity_id
_entity_poly.type
_entity_poly.pdbx_seq_one_letter_code
_entity_poly.pdbx_strand_id
1 'polypeptide(L)'
;MKSLHVENIRKTFNLSRKQRKLQNTDEKRKVAVDGLSFEAKPGEIYGLLGPNGAGKTTTLRCISTLISPDEGDITVNGMSVKNESIDVRHDIAFLTTELKLDEHFTPNYLFDYFADLHGLDRATKKKRKAFFFKRFGIDKFAEVKVADLSSGMKQKTSLAIALVHDPGTVVFDEPTTGLDVLTAKTVTDYLMDLRDQGKVVVISTHILSVVEKICDRVGIIVDGKIRISDTLENVQKASNDGTLEGIFFDYMRESGVEDA
;
A
#
# COMPACT_ATOMS: atom_id res chain seq x y z
N MET A 1 15.54 -15.55 0.69
CA MET A 1 14.68 -15.17 -0.45
C MET A 1 14.10 -13.80 -0.17
N LYS A 2 13.90 -12.96 -1.20
CA LYS A 2 13.18 -11.71 -1.01
C LYS A 2 11.71 -12.04 -0.74
N SER A 3 11.15 -11.60 0.39
CA SER A 3 9.74 -11.84 0.76
C SER A 3 9.35 -10.89 1.87
N LEU A 4 8.06 -10.67 2.05
CA LEU A 4 7.49 -9.98 3.19
C LEU A 4 6.75 -10.99 4.06
N HIS A 5 7.14 -11.09 5.33
CA HIS A 5 6.43 -11.89 6.33
C HIS A 5 5.88 -10.97 7.41
N VAL A 6 4.63 -11.14 7.72
CA VAL A 6 3.92 -10.48 8.82
C VAL A 6 3.47 -11.57 9.79
N GLU A 7 3.93 -11.51 11.04
CA GLU A 7 3.73 -12.58 12.02
C GLU A 7 3.04 -12.04 13.28
N ASN A 8 1.79 -12.44 13.45
CA ASN A 8 0.98 -12.19 14.66
C ASN A 8 1.03 -10.73 15.16
N ILE A 9 0.97 -9.77 14.24
CA ILE A 9 1.07 -8.37 14.63
C ILE A 9 -0.21 -7.88 15.31
N ARG A 10 0.00 -7.07 16.36
CA ARG A 10 -1.06 -6.34 17.04
C ARG A 10 -0.74 -4.87 17.11
N LYS A 11 -1.77 -4.02 16.92
CA LYS A 11 -1.64 -2.57 17.07
C LYS A 11 -2.88 -1.96 17.71
N THR A 12 -2.65 -1.23 18.79
CA THR A 12 -3.67 -0.56 19.58
C THR A 12 -3.41 0.96 19.61
N PHE A 13 -4.45 1.75 19.46
CA PHE A 13 -4.39 3.21 19.59
C PHE A 13 -5.19 3.69 20.78
N ASN A 14 -4.67 4.72 21.48
CA ASN A 14 -5.43 5.43 22.49
C ASN A 14 -6.40 6.41 21.82
N LEU A 15 -7.66 6.34 22.20
CA LEU A 15 -8.71 7.23 21.69
C LEU A 15 -8.77 8.51 22.51
N SER A 16 -8.64 9.67 21.87
CA SER A 16 -8.89 10.96 22.47
C SER A 16 -10.37 11.12 22.85
N ARG A 17 -10.69 12.06 23.76
CA ARG A 17 -12.08 12.36 24.12
C ARG A 17 -12.95 12.73 22.90
N LYS A 18 -12.37 13.44 21.92
CA LYS A 18 -13.07 13.81 20.67
C LYS A 18 -13.37 12.58 19.82
N GLN A 19 -12.40 11.66 19.65
CA GLN A 19 -12.58 10.42 18.90
C GLN A 19 -13.62 9.51 19.53
N ARG A 20 -13.61 9.37 20.86
CA ARG A 20 -14.63 8.58 21.58
C ARG A 20 -16.05 9.11 21.38
N LYS A 21 -16.23 10.45 21.42
CA LYS A 21 -17.51 11.08 21.11
C LYS A 21 -17.97 10.84 19.68
N LEU A 22 -17.05 10.93 18.70
CA LEU A 22 -17.35 10.71 17.28
C LEU A 22 -17.71 9.25 16.99
N GLN A 23 -17.09 8.30 17.70
CA GLN A 23 -17.32 6.86 17.53
C GLN A 23 -18.40 6.33 18.48
N ASN A 24 -19.04 7.20 19.26
CA ASN A 24 -20.06 6.86 20.26
C ASN A 24 -19.64 5.69 21.16
N THR A 25 -18.41 5.74 21.70
CA THR A 25 -17.83 4.68 22.54
C THR A 25 -17.20 5.26 23.81
N ASP A 26 -17.27 4.50 24.90
CA ASP A 26 -16.57 4.77 26.15
C ASP A 26 -15.17 4.13 26.19
N GLU A 27 -14.83 3.32 25.22
CA GLU A 27 -13.53 2.67 25.15
C GLU A 27 -12.41 3.69 25.02
N LYS A 28 -11.37 3.52 25.84
CA LYS A 28 -10.19 4.38 25.81
C LYS A 28 -9.14 3.94 24.77
N ARG A 29 -9.27 2.69 24.29
CA ARG A 29 -8.34 2.08 23.33
C ARG A 29 -9.13 1.41 22.22
N LYS A 30 -8.58 1.47 21.00
CA LYS A 30 -9.07 0.74 19.83
C LYS A 30 -7.97 -0.19 19.35
N VAL A 31 -8.25 -1.49 19.29
CA VAL A 31 -7.40 -2.47 18.61
C VAL A 31 -7.63 -2.31 17.13
N ALA A 32 -6.65 -1.84 16.39
CA ALA A 32 -6.75 -1.62 14.96
C ALA A 32 -6.27 -2.81 14.14
N VAL A 33 -5.35 -3.60 14.70
CA VAL A 33 -4.86 -4.86 14.14
C VAL A 33 -4.73 -5.85 15.29
N ASP A 34 -5.22 -7.08 15.14
CA ASP A 34 -5.33 -8.07 16.20
C ASP A 34 -4.88 -9.47 15.74
N GLY A 35 -3.60 -9.78 15.92
CA GLY A 35 -3.03 -11.08 15.60
C GLY A 35 -2.92 -11.37 14.10
N LEU A 36 -2.66 -10.36 13.30
CA LEU A 36 -2.63 -10.46 11.84
C LEU A 36 -1.34 -11.09 11.33
N SER A 37 -1.48 -12.11 10.46
CA SER A 37 -0.35 -12.81 9.83
C SER A 37 -0.62 -13.05 8.35
N PHE A 38 0.39 -12.80 7.51
CA PHE A 38 0.41 -13.19 6.09
C PHE A 38 1.81 -13.14 5.50
N GLU A 39 1.97 -13.72 4.32
CA GLU A 39 3.19 -13.69 3.53
C GLU A 39 2.88 -13.11 2.14
N ALA A 40 3.77 -12.23 1.64
CA ALA A 40 3.78 -11.79 0.25
C ALA A 40 5.12 -12.16 -0.40
N LYS A 41 5.05 -12.78 -1.58
CA LYS A 41 6.20 -13.36 -2.28
C LYS A 41 6.65 -12.49 -3.44
N PRO A 42 7.93 -12.59 -3.84
CA PRO A 42 8.41 -11.91 -5.05
C PRO A 42 7.70 -12.46 -6.30
N GLY A 43 7.36 -11.55 -7.21
CA GLY A 43 6.61 -11.91 -8.42
C GLY A 43 5.12 -12.13 -8.19
N GLU A 44 4.59 -11.72 -7.04
CA GLU A 44 3.16 -11.73 -6.72
C GLU A 44 2.70 -10.33 -6.27
N ILE A 45 1.46 -9.98 -6.60
CA ILE A 45 0.74 -8.86 -5.98
C ILE A 45 -0.18 -9.43 -4.90
N TYR A 46 0.10 -9.07 -3.64
CA TYR A 46 -0.74 -9.40 -2.50
C TYR A 46 -1.73 -8.26 -2.24
N GLY A 47 -3.03 -8.54 -2.34
CA GLY A 47 -4.12 -7.60 -2.04
C GLY A 47 -4.62 -7.74 -0.60
N LEU A 48 -4.54 -6.70 0.22
CA LEU A 48 -5.20 -6.64 1.52
C LEU A 48 -6.58 -5.99 1.34
N LEU A 49 -7.62 -6.81 1.21
CA LEU A 49 -8.99 -6.42 0.94
C LEU A 49 -9.79 -6.26 2.23
N GLY A 50 -10.55 -5.19 2.37
CA GLY A 50 -11.42 -5.01 3.54
C GLY A 50 -12.11 -3.66 3.56
N PRO A 51 -13.14 -3.48 4.41
CA PRO A 51 -13.84 -2.21 4.53
C PRO A 51 -12.96 -1.10 5.14
N ASN A 52 -13.46 0.12 5.09
CA ASN A 52 -12.81 1.24 5.75
C ASN A 52 -12.77 1.01 7.27
N GLY A 53 -11.60 1.25 7.87
CA GLY A 53 -11.41 1.02 9.31
C GLY A 53 -11.04 -0.41 9.71
N ALA A 54 -10.99 -1.37 8.78
CA ALA A 54 -10.64 -2.77 9.05
C ALA A 54 -9.18 -3.00 9.51
N GLY A 55 -8.31 -1.98 9.42
CA GLY A 55 -6.90 -2.10 9.83
C GLY A 55 -5.89 -2.13 8.69
N LYS A 56 -6.33 -2.06 7.41
CA LYS A 56 -5.46 -2.10 6.21
C LYS A 56 -4.30 -1.09 6.28
N THR A 57 -4.62 0.20 6.32
CA THR A 57 -3.63 1.29 6.40
C THR A 57 -2.71 1.15 7.61
N THR A 58 -3.24 0.71 8.77
CA THR A 58 -2.44 0.48 9.97
C THR A 58 -1.41 -0.63 9.73
N THR A 59 -1.82 -1.73 9.12
CA THR A 59 -0.94 -2.85 8.75
C THR A 59 0.16 -2.37 7.79
N LEU A 60 -0.21 -1.65 6.72
CA LEU A 60 0.76 -1.13 5.76
C LEU A 60 1.75 -0.12 6.39
N ARG A 61 1.29 0.71 7.33
CA ARG A 61 2.16 1.63 8.09
C ARG A 61 3.14 0.87 9.02
N CYS A 62 2.74 -0.27 9.58
CA CYS A 62 3.65 -1.13 10.34
C CYS A 62 4.72 -1.74 9.41
N ILE A 63 4.33 -2.28 8.26
CA ILE A 63 5.25 -2.83 7.25
C ILE A 63 6.27 -1.78 6.81
N SER A 64 5.81 -0.55 6.60
CA SER A 64 6.63 0.56 6.09
C SER A 64 7.43 1.28 7.19
N THR A 65 7.52 0.72 8.38
CA THR A 65 8.26 1.29 9.54
C THR A 65 7.78 2.66 10.01
N LEU A 66 6.62 3.13 9.55
CA LEU A 66 6.06 4.42 9.98
C LEU A 66 5.50 4.37 11.40
N ILE A 67 5.00 3.21 11.81
CA ILE A 67 4.59 2.92 13.19
C ILE A 67 5.08 1.51 13.56
N SER A 68 5.44 1.30 14.81
CA SER A 68 5.82 -0.04 15.29
C SER A 68 4.58 -0.82 15.72
N PRO A 69 4.47 -2.12 15.40
CA PRO A 69 3.47 -2.99 16.01
C PRO A 69 3.74 -3.13 17.52
N ASP A 70 2.70 -3.29 18.31
CA ASP A 70 2.81 -3.48 19.77
C ASP A 70 3.27 -4.91 20.08
N GLU A 71 2.80 -5.91 19.32
CA GLU A 71 3.17 -7.31 19.42
C GLU A 71 3.44 -7.89 18.03
N GLY A 72 4.05 -9.08 17.96
CA GLY A 72 4.42 -9.74 16.71
C GLY A 72 5.64 -9.11 16.05
N ASP A 73 5.99 -9.56 14.85
CA ASP A 73 7.09 -8.99 14.06
C ASP A 73 6.75 -8.96 12.56
N ILE A 74 7.52 -8.15 11.82
CA ILE A 74 7.44 -8.04 10.37
C ILE A 74 8.86 -8.10 9.83
N THR A 75 9.08 -8.94 8.83
CA THR A 75 10.36 -8.99 8.11
C THR A 75 10.15 -8.65 6.63
N VAL A 76 10.97 -7.75 6.14
CA VAL A 76 11.03 -7.33 4.73
C VAL A 76 12.35 -7.79 4.16
N ASN A 77 12.33 -8.74 3.23
CA ASN A 77 13.54 -9.31 2.63
C ASN A 77 14.56 -9.84 3.66
N GLY A 78 14.06 -10.38 4.78
CA GLY A 78 14.86 -10.91 5.89
C GLY A 78 15.27 -9.88 6.94
N MET A 79 14.96 -8.60 6.76
CA MET A 79 15.26 -7.51 7.71
C MET A 79 14.05 -7.23 8.59
N SER A 80 14.24 -7.20 9.92
CA SER A 80 13.17 -6.89 10.88
C SER A 80 12.82 -5.40 10.89
N VAL A 81 11.54 -5.07 10.76
CA VAL A 81 11.06 -3.67 10.82
C VAL A 81 11.33 -3.01 12.18
N LYS A 82 11.49 -3.81 13.25
CA LYS A 82 11.78 -3.31 14.61
C LYS A 82 13.26 -3.05 14.80
N ASN A 83 14.12 -3.95 14.34
CA ASN A 83 15.54 -3.95 14.66
C ASN A 83 16.40 -3.32 13.56
N GLU A 84 15.96 -3.40 12.30
CA GLU A 84 16.68 -2.99 11.09
C GLU A 84 15.87 -1.99 10.25
N SER A 85 15.13 -1.11 10.92
CA SER A 85 14.17 -0.20 10.28
C SER A 85 14.81 0.75 9.25
N ILE A 86 16.09 1.05 9.37
CA ILE A 86 16.82 1.89 8.40
C ILE A 86 17.03 1.10 7.10
N ASP A 87 17.48 -0.13 7.19
CA ASP A 87 17.76 -0.99 6.02
C ASP A 87 16.45 -1.35 5.32
N VAL A 88 15.37 -1.62 6.09
CA VAL A 88 14.02 -1.78 5.54
C VAL A 88 13.60 -0.58 4.73
N ARG A 89 13.80 0.66 5.24
CA ARG A 89 13.44 1.89 4.50
C ARG A 89 14.25 2.10 3.22
N HIS A 90 15.44 1.53 3.11
CA HIS A 90 16.22 1.56 1.88
C HIS A 90 15.70 0.58 0.82
N ASP A 91 14.97 -0.47 1.22
CA ASP A 91 14.48 -1.52 0.32
C ASP A 91 12.96 -1.50 0.10
N ILE A 92 12.24 -0.57 0.72
CA ILE A 92 10.78 -0.45 0.61
C ILE A 92 10.37 0.90 0.02
N ALA A 93 9.36 0.89 -0.86
CA ALA A 93 8.59 2.08 -1.19
C ALA A 93 7.21 2.00 -0.55
N PHE A 94 6.81 3.06 0.13
CA PHE A 94 5.45 3.22 0.63
C PHE A 94 4.75 4.38 -0.06
N LEU A 95 3.64 4.06 -0.69
CA LEU A 95 2.78 5.04 -1.35
C LEU A 95 1.41 5.08 -0.67
N THR A 96 0.89 6.28 -0.53
CA THR A 96 -0.45 6.53 0.00
C THR A 96 -1.09 7.67 -0.76
N THR A 97 -2.40 7.65 -0.89
CA THR A 97 -3.18 8.77 -1.46
C THR A 97 -3.09 10.05 -0.63
N GLU A 98 -2.69 9.93 0.65
CA GLU A 98 -2.49 11.07 1.55
C GLU A 98 -1.12 11.74 1.41
N LEU A 99 -0.20 11.21 0.58
CA LEU A 99 1.12 11.79 0.40
C LEU A 99 0.99 13.19 -0.21
N LYS A 100 1.28 14.20 0.60
CA LYS A 100 1.30 15.59 0.18
C LYS A 100 2.69 15.93 -0.32
N LEU A 101 2.82 16.09 -1.64
CA LEU A 101 4.00 16.71 -2.23
C LEU A 101 4.04 18.18 -1.83
N ASP A 102 5.24 18.72 -1.60
CA ASP A 102 5.39 20.15 -1.33
C ASP A 102 4.97 20.96 -2.58
N GLU A 103 4.00 21.84 -2.38
CA GLU A 103 3.33 22.58 -3.45
C GLU A 103 4.21 23.65 -4.11
N HIS A 104 5.31 24.04 -3.48
CA HIS A 104 6.23 25.07 -3.99
C HIS A 104 7.21 24.54 -5.04
N PHE A 105 7.43 23.24 -5.08
CA PHE A 105 8.40 22.62 -5.99
C PHE A 105 7.75 22.06 -7.25
N THR A 106 8.61 21.68 -8.21
CA THR A 106 8.20 21.01 -9.45
C THR A 106 8.49 19.51 -9.39
N PRO A 107 7.82 18.66 -10.19
CA PRO A 107 8.15 17.25 -10.31
C PRO A 107 9.64 17.00 -10.60
N ASN A 108 10.22 17.82 -11.47
CA ASN A 108 11.65 17.74 -11.83
C ASN A 108 12.55 17.94 -10.62
N TYR A 109 12.30 18.98 -9.83
CA TYR A 109 13.05 19.26 -8.61
C TYR A 109 12.88 18.15 -7.57
N LEU A 110 11.63 17.75 -7.29
CA LEU A 110 11.34 16.72 -6.29
C LEU A 110 11.99 15.38 -6.64
N PHE A 111 11.94 14.98 -7.91
CA PHE A 111 12.59 13.74 -8.34
C PHE A 111 14.10 13.77 -8.09
N ASP A 112 14.77 14.89 -8.44
CA ASP A 112 16.21 15.05 -8.21
C ASP A 112 16.54 15.04 -6.73
N TYR A 113 15.75 15.76 -5.93
CA TYR A 113 15.94 15.82 -4.48
C TYR A 113 15.86 14.44 -3.81
N PHE A 114 14.82 13.65 -4.13
CA PHE A 114 14.68 12.31 -3.56
C PHE A 114 15.74 11.33 -4.11
N ALA A 115 16.14 11.46 -5.37
CA ALA A 115 17.24 10.68 -5.92
C ALA A 115 18.56 10.96 -5.20
N ASP A 116 18.85 12.22 -4.89
CA ASP A 116 20.04 12.63 -4.13
C ASP A 116 19.95 12.15 -2.67
N LEU A 117 18.78 12.21 -2.05
CA LEU A 117 18.54 11.71 -0.70
C LEU A 117 18.80 10.20 -0.57
N HIS A 118 18.48 9.44 -1.62
CA HIS A 118 18.80 8.01 -1.72
C HIS A 118 20.23 7.72 -2.21
N GLY A 119 21.08 8.74 -2.39
CA GLY A 119 22.48 8.59 -2.78
C GLY A 119 22.70 8.09 -4.21
N LEU A 120 21.73 8.32 -5.12
CA LEU A 120 21.89 7.89 -6.51
C LEU A 120 22.97 8.72 -7.22
N ASP A 121 23.86 8.05 -7.94
CA ASP A 121 24.81 8.71 -8.82
C ASP A 121 24.09 9.44 -9.98
N ARG A 122 24.81 10.41 -10.57
CA ARG A 122 24.26 11.26 -11.64
C ARG A 122 23.76 10.48 -12.87
N ALA A 123 24.43 9.40 -13.24
CA ALA A 123 24.06 8.62 -14.42
C ALA A 123 22.78 7.81 -14.15
N THR A 124 22.71 7.14 -13.00
CA THR A 124 21.54 6.39 -12.54
C THR A 124 20.33 7.31 -12.37
N LYS A 125 20.50 8.46 -11.71
CA LYS A 125 19.46 9.47 -11.55
C LYS A 125 18.88 9.90 -12.91
N LYS A 126 19.76 10.27 -13.87
CA LYS A 126 19.34 10.69 -15.21
C LYS A 126 18.56 9.58 -15.94
N LYS A 127 19.05 8.33 -15.87
CA LYS A 127 18.39 7.18 -16.52
C LYS A 127 17.00 6.92 -15.92
N ARG A 128 16.89 6.90 -14.60
CA ARG A 128 15.61 6.67 -13.90
C ARG A 128 14.61 7.80 -14.13
N LYS A 129 15.09 9.06 -14.08
CA LYS A 129 14.22 10.21 -14.39
C LYS A 129 13.63 10.09 -15.79
N ALA A 130 14.46 9.85 -16.79
CA ALA A 130 13.98 9.69 -18.17
C ALA A 130 12.99 8.55 -18.31
N PHE A 131 13.20 7.42 -17.61
CA PHE A 131 12.31 6.28 -17.62
C PHE A 131 10.94 6.65 -16.99
N PHE A 132 10.92 7.14 -15.74
CA PHE A 132 9.69 7.43 -15.02
C PHE A 132 8.89 8.58 -15.66
N PHE A 133 9.58 9.63 -16.10
CA PHE A 133 8.93 10.78 -16.71
C PHE A 133 8.23 10.38 -18.00
N LYS A 134 8.90 9.61 -18.86
CA LYS A 134 8.30 9.07 -20.07
C LYS A 134 7.16 8.09 -19.75
N ARG A 135 7.36 7.14 -18.80
CA ARG A 135 6.38 6.11 -18.42
C ARG A 135 5.07 6.71 -17.93
N PHE A 136 5.14 7.78 -17.14
CA PHE A 136 3.98 8.42 -16.52
C PHE A 136 3.56 9.72 -17.23
N GLY A 137 4.28 10.15 -18.28
CA GLY A 137 4.01 11.37 -19.01
C GLY A 137 4.27 12.64 -18.20
N ILE A 138 5.21 12.58 -17.23
CA ILE A 138 5.58 13.70 -16.34
C ILE A 138 6.36 14.76 -17.12
N ASP A 139 7.07 14.38 -18.18
CA ASP A 139 7.80 15.29 -19.07
C ASP A 139 6.94 16.47 -19.58
N LYS A 140 5.63 16.29 -19.73
CA LYS A 140 4.69 17.32 -20.17
C LYS A 140 4.45 18.42 -19.14
N PHE A 141 4.73 18.15 -17.85
CA PHE A 141 4.48 19.08 -16.75
C PHE A 141 5.63 19.09 -15.72
N ALA A 142 6.81 18.63 -16.10
CA ALA A 142 7.97 18.48 -15.22
C ALA A 142 8.36 19.76 -14.49
N GLU A 143 8.16 20.93 -15.10
CA GLU A 143 8.50 22.26 -14.57
C GLU A 143 7.27 23.03 -14.04
N VAL A 144 6.09 22.41 -14.03
CA VAL A 144 4.90 23.00 -13.43
C VAL A 144 4.93 22.78 -11.92
N LYS A 145 4.60 23.78 -11.10
CA LYS A 145 4.55 23.63 -9.64
C LYS A 145 3.49 22.61 -9.23
N VAL A 146 3.78 21.86 -8.18
CA VAL A 146 2.84 20.86 -7.63
C VAL A 146 1.49 21.48 -7.26
N ALA A 147 1.48 22.74 -6.80
CA ALA A 147 0.25 23.48 -6.53
C ALA A 147 -0.73 23.46 -7.72
N ASP A 148 -0.20 23.58 -8.94
CA ASP A 148 -0.98 23.72 -10.18
C ASP A 148 -1.26 22.38 -10.89
N LEU A 149 -0.82 21.25 -10.30
CA LEU A 149 -1.05 19.93 -10.86
C LEU A 149 -2.43 19.37 -10.49
N SER A 150 -3.05 18.65 -11.43
CA SER A 150 -4.23 17.83 -11.13
C SER A 150 -3.89 16.68 -10.16
N SER A 151 -4.92 16.10 -9.52
CA SER A 151 -4.73 14.94 -8.60
C SER A 151 -4.01 13.78 -9.29
N GLY A 152 -4.37 13.44 -10.52
CA GLY A 152 -3.71 12.40 -11.29
C GLY A 152 -2.25 12.73 -11.64
N MET A 153 -1.92 14.00 -11.94
CA MET A 153 -0.53 14.44 -12.15
C MET A 153 0.28 14.36 -10.85
N LYS A 154 -0.30 14.78 -9.71
CA LYS A 154 0.32 14.64 -8.38
C LYS A 154 0.60 13.17 -8.06
N GLN A 155 -0.36 12.27 -8.32
CA GLN A 155 -0.21 10.84 -8.07
C GLN A 155 0.91 10.21 -8.92
N LYS A 156 0.97 10.52 -10.21
CA LYS A 156 2.06 10.07 -11.11
C LYS A 156 3.42 10.55 -10.63
N THR A 157 3.50 11.80 -10.17
CA THR A 157 4.72 12.37 -9.59
C THR A 157 5.13 11.64 -8.30
N SER A 158 4.18 11.42 -7.38
CA SER A 158 4.40 10.68 -6.14
C SER A 158 4.92 9.25 -6.41
N LEU A 159 4.32 8.57 -7.39
CA LEU A 159 4.74 7.24 -7.79
C LEU A 159 6.20 7.22 -8.32
N ALA A 160 6.55 8.16 -9.20
CA ALA A 160 7.90 8.28 -9.73
C ALA A 160 8.94 8.54 -8.63
N ILE A 161 8.61 9.41 -7.67
CA ILE A 161 9.48 9.76 -6.54
C ILE A 161 9.66 8.57 -5.59
N ALA A 162 8.58 7.92 -5.20
CA ALA A 162 8.65 6.81 -4.25
C ALA A 162 9.46 5.61 -4.78
N LEU A 163 9.56 5.46 -6.10
CA LEU A 163 10.25 4.36 -6.76
C LEU A 163 11.66 4.74 -7.26
N VAL A 164 12.12 5.95 -6.96
CA VAL A 164 13.40 6.47 -7.46
C VAL A 164 14.61 5.60 -7.09
N HIS A 165 14.59 4.96 -5.92
CA HIS A 165 15.67 4.12 -5.39
C HIS A 165 15.58 2.63 -5.80
N ASP A 166 14.56 2.25 -6.59
CA ASP A 166 14.35 0.87 -7.08
C ASP A 166 14.16 -0.17 -5.98
N PRO A 167 13.20 0.04 -5.09
CA PRO A 167 12.97 -0.84 -3.94
C PRO A 167 12.69 -2.28 -4.34
N GLY A 168 13.04 -3.24 -3.46
CA GLY A 168 12.68 -4.65 -3.62
C GLY A 168 11.23 -4.92 -3.27
N THR A 169 10.66 -4.11 -2.36
CA THR A 169 9.28 -4.22 -1.87
C THR A 169 8.52 -2.92 -2.11
N VAL A 170 7.31 -3.02 -2.65
CA VAL A 170 6.43 -1.87 -2.89
C VAL A 170 5.12 -2.09 -2.14
N VAL A 171 4.77 -1.13 -1.30
CA VAL A 171 3.53 -1.12 -0.51
C VAL A 171 2.70 0.08 -0.92
N PHE A 172 1.47 -0.15 -1.36
CA PHE A 172 0.62 0.92 -1.85
C PHE A 172 -0.77 0.90 -1.17
N ASP A 173 -1.09 1.95 -0.43
CA ASP A 173 -2.37 2.12 0.25
C ASP A 173 -3.39 2.77 -0.70
N GLU A 174 -4.45 2.04 -1.06
CA GLU A 174 -5.55 2.47 -1.95
C GLU A 174 -5.06 3.03 -3.31
N PRO A 175 -4.36 2.24 -4.16
CA PRO A 175 -3.64 2.72 -5.34
C PRO A 175 -4.50 3.43 -6.41
N THR A 176 -5.80 3.16 -6.44
CA THR A 176 -6.71 3.67 -7.49
C THR A 176 -7.78 4.61 -6.99
N THR A 177 -7.89 4.78 -5.67
CA THR A 177 -8.94 5.61 -5.05
C THR A 177 -8.78 7.08 -5.44
N GLY A 178 -9.86 7.70 -5.90
CA GLY A 178 -9.88 9.12 -6.29
C GLY A 178 -9.18 9.44 -7.62
N LEU A 179 -8.78 8.42 -8.40
CA LEU A 179 -8.16 8.61 -9.71
C LEU A 179 -9.18 8.45 -10.84
N ASP A 180 -8.95 9.19 -11.93
CA ASP A 180 -9.64 8.93 -13.19
C ASP A 180 -9.22 7.57 -13.79
N VAL A 181 -10.05 7.01 -14.68
CA VAL A 181 -9.86 5.68 -15.26
C VAL A 181 -8.50 5.50 -15.94
N LEU A 182 -7.99 6.53 -16.65
CA LEU A 182 -6.73 6.44 -17.38
C LEU A 182 -5.54 6.45 -16.42
N THR A 183 -5.60 7.27 -15.39
CA THR A 183 -4.57 7.32 -14.34
C THR A 183 -4.58 6.03 -13.53
N ALA A 184 -5.75 5.54 -13.10
CA ALA A 184 -5.89 4.26 -12.39
C ALA A 184 -5.32 3.10 -13.22
N LYS A 185 -5.61 3.05 -14.54
CA LYS A 185 -5.01 2.07 -15.45
C LYS A 185 -3.49 2.18 -15.48
N THR A 186 -2.94 3.38 -15.60
CA THR A 186 -1.48 3.59 -15.62
C THR A 186 -0.81 3.06 -14.36
N VAL A 187 -1.41 3.31 -13.18
CA VAL A 187 -0.92 2.82 -11.89
C VAL A 187 -0.99 1.29 -11.81
N THR A 188 -2.14 0.69 -12.13
CA THR A 188 -2.31 -0.77 -12.08
C THR A 188 -1.40 -1.50 -13.07
N ASP A 189 -1.25 -0.99 -14.29
CA ASP A 189 -0.33 -1.55 -15.29
C ASP A 189 1.13 -1.53 -14.76
N TYR A 190 1.51 -0.45 -14.05
CA TYR A 190 2.84 -0.37 -13.49
C TYR A 190 3.07 -1.29 -12.28
N LEU A 191 2.04 -1.52 -11.45
CA LEU A 191 2.12 -2.51 -10.37
C LEU A 191 2.32 -3.92 -10.92
N MET A 192 1.67 -4.26 -12.02
CA MET A 192 1.91 -5.52 -12.74
C MET A 192 3.33 -5.60 -13.32
N ASP A 193 3.85 -4.51 -13.90
CA ASP A 193 5.25 -4.45 -14.36
C ASP A 193 6.25 -4.73 -13.21
N LEU A 194 5.99 -4.20 -11.99
CA LEU A 194 6.82 -4.45 -10.80
C LEU A 194 6.78 -5.92 -10.36
N ARG A 195 5.59 -6.53 -10.35
CA ARG A 195 5.41 -7.96 -10.12
C ARG A 195 6.23 -8.79 -11.10
N ASP A 196 6.10 -8.48 -12.41
CA ASP A 196 6.78 -9.22 -13.47
C ASP A 196 8.31 -9.07 -13.42
N GLN A 197 8.81 -7.99 -12.77
CA GLN A 197 10.23 -7.80 -12.43
C GLN A 197 10.66 -8.60 -11.18
N GLY A 198 9.78 -9.39 -10.58
CA GLY A 198 10.08 -10.19 -9.39
C GLY A 198 10.15 -9.39 -8.09
N LYS A 199 9.54 -8.20 -8.03
CA LYS A 199 9.41 -7.44 -6.79
C LYS A 199 8.28 -7.99 -5.91
N VAL A 200 8.35 -7.72 -4.60
CA VAL A 200 7.23 -7.95 -3.68
C VAL A 200 6.30 -6.74 -3.77
N VAL A 201 5.03 -6.97 -4.10
CA VAL A 201 4.03 -5.90 -4.20
C VAL A 201 2.88 -6.18 -3.24
N VAL A 202 2.59 -5.24 -2.34
CA VAL A 202 1.43 -5.32 -1.43
C VAL A 202 0.56 -4.10 -1.64
N ILE A 203 -0.72 -4.32 -1.88
CA ILE A 203 -1.69 -3.22 -1.98
C ILE A 203 -2.80 -3.40 -0.93
N SER A 204 -3.34 -2.30 -0.44
CA SER A 204 -4.62 -2.30 0.25
C SER A 204 -5.71 -1.76 -0.66
N THR A 205 -6.90 -2.31 -0.56
CA THR A 205 -8.07 -1.74 -1.24
C THR A 205 -9.37 -2.24 -0.62
N HIS A 206 -10.45 -1.50 -0.86
CA HIS A 206 -11.82 -1.92 -0.61
C HIS A 206 -12.57 -2.21 -1.92
N ILE A 207 -11.90 -2.11 -3.07
CA ILE A 207 -12.48 -2.25 -4.40
C ILE A 207 -12.20 -3.66 -4.92
N LEU A 208 -13.23 -4.52 -4.92
CA LEU A 208 -13.16 -5.92 -5.36
C LEU A 208 -12.58 -6.07 -6.78
N SER A 209 -13.07 -5.27 -7.72
CA SER A 209 -12.63 -5.33 -9.13
C SER A 209 -11.14 -5.00 -9.34
N VAL A 210 -10.52 -4.25 -8.42
CA VAL A 210 -9.07 -4.02 -8.45
C VAL A 210 -8.34 -5.30 -8.04
N VAL A 211 -8.80 -5.97 -6.97
CA VAL A 211 -8.21 -7.24 -6.50
C VAL A 211 -8.30 -8.29 -7.61
N GLU A 212 -9.48 -8.50 -8.17
CA GLU A 212 -9.72 -9.49 -9.24
C GLU A 212 -8.86 -9.23 -10.49
N LYS A 213 -8.55 -7.97 -10.75
CA LYS A 213 -7.81 -7.59 -11.95
C LYS A 213 -6.29 -7.78 -11.82
N ILE A 214 -5.71 -7.50 -10.65
CA ILE A 214 -4.25 -7.41 -10.54
C ILE A 214 -3.62 -8.25 -9.43
N CYS A 215 -4.40 -8.77 -8.46
CA CYS A 215 -3.83 -9.52 -7.35
C CYS A 215 -3.72 -11.02 -7.67
N ASP A 216 -2.58 -11.61 -7.31
CA ASP A 216 -2.33 -13.05 -7.39
C ASP A 216 -2.80 -13.75 -6.10
N ARG A 217 -2.64 -13.05 -4.97
CA ARG A 217 -3.09 -13.49 -3.64
C ARG A 217 -3.88 -12.40 -2.95
N VAL A 218 -4.79 -12.79 -2.07
CA VAL A 218 -5.63 -11.85 -1.33
C VAL A 218 -5.79 -12.28 0.13
N GLY A 219 -5.69 -11.31 1.03
CA GLY A 219 -6.09 -11.43 2.42
C GLY A 219 -7.32 -10.57 2.69
N ILE A 220 -8.43 -11.19 3.09
CA ILE A 220 -9.63 -10.45 3.52
C ILE A 220 -9.48 -10.09 4.99
N ILE A 221 -9.44 -8.79 5.28
CA ILE A 221 -9.32 -8.26 6.64
C ILE A 221 -10.64 -7.63 7.09
N VAL A 222 -11.13 -8.05 8.26
CA VAL A 222 -12.31 -7.51 8.93
C VAL A 222 -11.98 -7.37 10.42
N ASP A 223 -12.27 -6.21 11.00
CA ASP A 223 -12.06 -5.90 12.43
C ASP A 223 -10.63 -6.20 12.92
N GLY A 224 -9.64 -5.83 12.12
CA GLY A 224 -8.23 -6.01 12.46
C GLY A 224 -7.70 -7.43 12.29
N LYS A 225 -8.50 -8.39 11.83
CA LYS A 225 -8.13 -9.80 11.65
C LYS A 225 -8.23 -10.23 10.20
N ILE A 226 -7.27 -11.03 9.74
CA ILE A 226 -7.41 -11.74 8.47
C ILE A 226 -8.37 -12.92 8.67
N ARG A 227 -9.43 -12.94 7.86
CA ARG A 227 -10.44 -14.02 7.84
C ARG A 227 -10.00 -15.18 6.93
N ILE A 228 -9.42 -14.83 5.79
CA ILE A 228 -8.84 -15.78 4.84
C ILE A 228 -7.64 -15.13 4.15
N SER A 229 -6.60 -15.90 3.82
CA SER A 229 -5.44 -15.45 3.05
C SER A 229 -4.94 -16.59 2.18
N ASP A 230 -5.12 -16.48 0.87
CA ASP A 230 -4.66 -17.49 -0.10
C ASP A 230 -4.52 -16.87 -1.51
N THR A 231 -4.24 -17.70 -2.53
CA THR A 231 -4.37 -17.29 -3.92
C THR A 231 -5.81 -16.82 -4.20
N LEU A 232 -5.95 -15.86 -5.12
CA LEU A 232 -7.28 -15.34 -5.47
C LEU A 232 -8.23 -16.47 -5.88
N GLU A 233 -7.74 -17.43 -6.66
CA GLU A 233 -8.53 -18.60 -7.10
C GLU A 233 -9.03 -19.45 -5.90
N ASN A 234 -8.18 -19.71 -4.91
CA ASN A 234 -8.56 -20.49 -3.74
C ASN A 234 -9.57 -19.75 -2.86
N VAL A 235 -9.40 -18.43 -2.71
CA VAL A 235 -10.34 -17.58 -1.97
C VAL A 235 -11.72 -17.56 -2.66
N GLN A 236 -11.77 -17.45 -3.98
CA GLN A 236 -13.02 -17.53 -4.73
C GLN A 236 -13.69 -18.89 -4.58
N LYS A 237 -12.94 -20.00 -4.63
CA LYS A 237 -13.47 -21.37 -4.43
C LYS A 237 -14.02 -21.62 -3.03
N ALA A 238 -13.58 -20.85 -2.03
CA ALA A 238 -14.09 -20.95 -0.66
C ALA A 238 -15.49 -20.31 -0.51
N SER A 239 -15.92 -19.49 -1.46
CA SER A 239 -17.27 -18.91 -1.50
C SER A 239 -18.31 -19.91 -1.98
N ASN A 240 -19.55 -19.79 -1.48
CA ASN A 240 -20.68 -20.60 -1.92
C ASN A 240 -21.07 -20.37 -3.38
N ASP A 241 -20.85 -19.15 -3.90
CA ASP A 241 -21.14 -18.74 -5.27
C ASP A 241 -19.91 -18.72 -6.18
N GLY A 242 -18.73 -19.06 -5.66
CA GLY A 242 -17.48 -19.07 -6.39
C GLY A 242 -16.90 -17.67 -6.72
N THR A 243 -17.38 -16.63 -6.03
CA THR A 243 -16.95 -15.24 -6.29
C THR A 243 -16.21 -14.62 -5.13
N LEU A 244 -15.31 -13.65 -5.39
CA LEU A 244 -14.66 -12.86 -4.35
C LEU A 244 -15.68 -11.99 -3.60
N GLU A 245 -16.70 -11.51 -4.29
CA GLU A 245 -17.76 -10.70 -3.73
C GLU A 245 -18.57 -11.50 -2.67
N GLY A 246 -18.98 -12.73 -3.01
CA GLY A 246 -19.73 -13.59 -2.11
C GLY A 246 -19.01 -13.84 -0.79
N ILE A 247 -17.74 -14.28 -0.84
CA ILE A 247 -16.98 -14.56 0.39
C ILE A 247 -16.67 -13.28 1.18
N PHE A 248 -16.46 -12.15 0.51
CA PHE A 248 -16.26 -10.87 1.16
C PHE A 248 -17.48 -10.46 1.99
N PHE A 249 -18.67 -10.52 1.40
CA PHE A 249 -19.91 -10.19 2.10
C PHE A 249 -20.30 -11.23 3.17
N ASP A 250 -19.94 -12.52 2.99
CA ASP A 250 -20.15 -13.52 4.06
C ASP A 250 -19.38 -13.13 5.31
N TYR A 251 -18.08 -12.77 5.21
CA TYR A 251 -17.30 -12.30 6.36
C TYR A 251 -17.76 -10.97 6.94
N MET A 252 -18.31 -10.08 6.12
CA MET A 252 -18.90 -8.82 6.61
C MET A 252 -20.14 -9.08 7.47
N ARG A 253 -21.03 -9.97 7.04
CA ARG A 253 -22.21 -10.39 7.80
C ARG A 253 -21.86 -11.07 9.11
N GLU A 254 -20.89 -11.99 9.10
CA GLU A 254 -20.41 -12.66 10.31
C GLU A 254 -19.84 -11.69 11.35
N SER A 255 -19.28 -10.57 10.94
CA SER A 255 -18.72 -9.56 11.84
C SER A 255 -19.74 -8.54 12.34
N GLY A 256 -21.00 -8.63 11.91
CA GLY A 256 -22.05 -7.68 12.30
C GLY A 256 -21.89 -6.28 11.67
N VAL A 257 -21.02 -6.14 10.68
CA VAL A 257 -20.94 -4.94 9.86
C VAL A 257 -22.06 -5.03 8.82
N GLU A 258 -23.29 -4.69 9.26
CA GLU A 258 -24.42 -4.51 8.35
C GLU A 258 -24.17 -3.30 7.46
N ASP A 259 -24.68 -3.38 6.23
CA ASP A 259 -24.61 -2.33 5.21
C ASP A 259 -24.90 -0.94 5.81
N ALA A 260 -23.88 -0.10 5.85
CA ALA A 260 -23.98 1.31 6.19
C ALA A 260 -23.83 2.16 4.91
#